data_2bea68adbce301ae0a7adce55dc4f058
#
_entry.id   2bea68adbce301ae0a7adce55dc4f058
#
_cell.length_a   1.000
_cell.length_b   1.000
_cell.length_c   1.000
_cell.angle_alpha   90.00
_cell.angle_beta   90.00
_cell.angle_gamma   90.00
#
_symmetry.space_group_name_H-M   'P 1'
#
loop_
_entity.id
_entity.type
_entity.pdbx_description
1 polymer ?
#
loop_
_entity_poly.entity_id
_entity_poly.type
_entity_poly.pdbx_seq_one_letter_code
_entity_poly.pdbx_strand_id
1 'polypeptide(L)'
;MIYMRGDVVLIPFPFADLSTTKTRPAVVVSGTLYHQTEPDIIIAAITSQVQHQGNTDTFLKDWKSAGLLKPSLVKASLATLEPSIVRHKLGKLSSSDLSAVDQNLILALDLKR
;
A
#
# COMPACT_ATOMS: atom_id res chain seq x y z
N MET A 1 -7.59 14.18 -8.00
CA MET A 1 -7.15 13.05 -7.20
C MET A 1 -6.17 13.49 -6.12
N ILE A 2 -6.47 13.16 -4.91
CA ILE A 2 -5.70 13.62 -3.77
C ILE A 2 -4.69 12.58 -3.25
N TYR A 3 -4.75 11.36 -3.76
CA TYR A 3 -3.78 10.33 -3.37
C TYR A 3 -2.80 10.09 -4.48
N MET A 4 -1.56 9.87 -4.11
CA MET A 4 -0.46 9.68 -5.04
C MET A 4 0.24 8.37 -4.74
N ARG A 5 0.90 7.84 -5.76
CA ARG A 5 1.71 6.64 -5.62
C ARG A 5 2.72 6.81 -4.48
N GLY A 6 2.75 5.84 -3.58
CA GLY A 6 3.60 5.88 -2.40
C GLY A 6 2.91 6.39 -1.14
N ASP A 7 1.73 6.99 -1.24
CA ASP A 7 1.00 7.43 -0.05
C ASP A 7 0.62 6.22 0.80
N VAL A 8 0.78 6.36 2.11
CA VAL A 8 0.38 5.35 3.09
C VAL A 8 -0.93 5.79 3.70
N VAL A 9 -1.94 4.93 3.61
CA VAL A 9 -3.31 5.27 3.98
C VAL A 9 -3.88 4.21 4.92
N LEU A 10 -4.88 4.60 5.72
CA LEU A 10 -5.68 3.66 6.51
C LEU A 10 -6.96 3.37 5.75
N ILE A 11 -7.29 2.10 5.61
CA ILE A 11 -8.50 1.66 4.93
C ILE A 11 -9.26 0.70 5.84
N PRO A 12 -10.58 0.56 5.66
CA PRO A 12 -11.34 -0.43 6.42
C PRO A 12 -10.89 -1.84 6.05
N PHE A 13 -10.92 -2.71 7.00
CA PHE A 13 -10.54 -4.10 6.81
C PHE A 13 -11.50 -5.00 7.61
N PRO A 14 -12.08 -6.03 7.00
CA PRO A 14 -11.94 -6.42 5.59
C PRO A 14 -12.58 -5.41 4.63
N PHE A 15 -12.08 -5.38 3.39
CA PHE A 15 -12.50 -4.37 2.40
C PHE A 15 -14.00 -4.43 2.08
N ALA A 16 -14.58 -5.61 2.20
CA ALA A 16 -15.97 -5.83 1.81
C ALA A 16 -16.98 -5.37 2.87
N ASP A 17 -16.52 -5.07 4.09
CA ASP A 17 -17.39 -4.69 5.20
C ASP A 17 -17.13 -3.26 5.61
N LEU A 18 -17.88 -2.34 5.03
CA LEU A 18 -17.73 -0.91 5.31
C LEU A 18 -18.27 -0.51 6.67
N SER A 19 -18.99 -1.39 7.34
CA SER A 19 -19.49 -1.11 8.69
C SER A 19 -18.45 -1.34 9.77
N THR A 20 -17.34 -2.01 9.42
CA THR A 20 -16.30 -2.31 10.39
C THR A 20 -15.57 -1.05 10.85
N THR A 21 -15.17 -1.03 12.12
CA THR A 21 -14.31 0.02 12.65
C THR A 21 -12.83 -0.34 12.57
N LYS A 22 -12.52 -1.59 12.18
CA LYS A 22 -11.13 -2.00 12.01
C LYS A 22 -10.51 -1.37 10.78
N THR A 23 -9.28 -0.94 10.92
CA THR A 23 -8.52 -0.37 9.82
C THR A 23 -7.17 -1.05 9.71
N ARG A 24 -6.61 -1.02 8.50
CA ARG A 24 -5.28 -1.53 8.22
C ARG A 24 -4.56 -0.53 7.33
N PRO A 25 -3.24 -0.40 7.48
CA PRO A 25 -2.49 0.45 6.56
C PRO A 25 -2.31 -0.24 5.22
N ALA A 26 -2.17 0.59 4.20
CA ALA A 26 -1.90 0.14 2.83
C ALA A 26 -1.14 1.25 2.13
N VAL A 27 -0.45 0.89 1.06
CA VAL A 27 0.26 1.87 0.24
C VAL A 27 -0.39 1.96 -1.13
N VAL A 28 -0.56 3.19 -1.62
CA VAL A 28 -1.07 3.42 -2.98
C VAL A 28 0.03 3.07 -3.96
N VAL A 29 -0.24 2.11 -4.84
CA VAL A 29 0.75 1.67 -5.85
C VAL A 29 0.34 2.08 -7.26
N SER A 30 -0.88 2.54 -7.47
CA SER A 30 -1.31 3.05 -8.77
C SER A 30 -0.65 4.39 -9.08
N GLY A 31 -0.37 4.63 -10.34
CA GLY A 31 0.38 5.79 -10.76
C GLY A 31 -0.47 6.88 -11.37
N THR A 32 0.22 7.95 -11.81
CA THR A 32 -0.41 9.17 -12.30
C THR A 32 -1.32 8.91 -13.50
N LEU A 33 -0.87 8.12 -14.46
CA LEU A 33 -1.67 7.85 -15.66
C LEU A 33 -2.97 7.13 -15.28
N TYR A 34 -2.87 6.14 -14.40
CA TYR A 34 -4.06 5.43 -13.93
C TYR A 34 -5.03 6.41 -13.26
N HIS A 35 -4.51 7.29 -12.41
CA HIS A 35 -5.34 8.26 -11.68
C HIS A 35 -5.98 9.31 -12.58
N GLN A 36 -5.40 9.56 -13.76
CA GLN A 36 -5.98 10.51 -14.71
C GLN A 36 -7.18 9.93 -15.44
N THR A 37 -7.24 8.61 -15.58
CA THR A 37 -8.28 7.96 -16.36
C THR A 37 -9.29 7.17 -15.54
N GLU A 38 -8.91 6.73 -14.35
CA GLU A 38 -9.77 5.90 -13.51
C GLU A 38 -10.09 6.61 -12.20
N PRO A 39 -11.30 6.43 -11.67
CA PRO A 39 -11.67 7.07 -10.40
C PRO A 39 -11.06 6.38 -9.18
N ASP A 40 -10.56 5.16 -9.33
CA ASP A 40 -10.13 4.33 -8.22
C ASP A 40 -8.63 4.44 -7.95
N ILE A 41 -8.20 3.87 -6.84
CA ILE A 41 -6.78 3.70 -6.52
C ILE A 41 -6.51 2.20 -6.36
N ILE A 42 -5.28 1.80 -6.64
CA ILE A 42 -4.82 0.43 -6.40
C ILE A 42 -3.88 0.48 -5.21
N ILE A 43 -4.13 -0.37 -4.22
CA ILE A 43 -3.32 -0.41 -3.01
C ILE A 43 -2.68 -1.78 -2.82
N ALA A 44 -1.60 -1.81 -2.05
CA ALA A 44 -0.98 -3.03 -1.55
C ALA A 44 -1.05 -3.02 -0.04
N ALA A 45 -1.39 -4.14 0.56
CA ALA A 45 -1.59 -4.25 2.00
C ALA A 45 -0.26 -4.13 2.75
N ILE A 46 -0.31 -3.51 3.92
CA ILE A 46 0.82 -3.41 4.83
C ILE A 46 0.48 -4.18 6.10
N THR A 47 1.43 -4.96 6.61
CA THR A 47 1.24 -5.72 7.84
C THR A 47 2.43 -5.54 8.77
N SER A 48 2.18 -5.58 10.07
CA SER A 48 3.23 -5.59 11.09
C SER A 48 3.65 -7.02 11.46
N GLN A 49 3.11 -8.03 10.81
CA GLN A 49 3.47 -9.43 11.02
C GLN A 49 4.71 -9.77 10.22
N VAL A 50 5.85 -9.23 10.66
CA VAL A 50 7.09 -9.28 9.87
C VAL A 50 7.80 -10.63 9.94
N GLN A 51 7.43 -11.48 10.89
CA GLN A 51 8.07 -12.79 11.05
C GLN A 51 7.69 -13.76 9.94
N HIS A 52 6.66 -13.47 9.16
CA HIS A 52 6.20 -14.35 8.08
C HIS A 52 6.48 -13.75 6.71
N GLN A 53 7.63 -13.11 6.57
CA GLN A 53 8.00 -12.47 5.32
C GLN A 53 8.16 -13.51 4.20
N GLY A 54 7.44 -13.31 3.10
CA GLY A 54 7.55 -14.12 1.91
C GLY A 54 8.50 -13.51 0.89
N ASN A 55 8.66 -14.19 -0.25
CA ASN A 55 9.66 -13.81 -1.25
C ASN A 55 9.33 -12.52 -2.01
N THR A 56 8.07 -12.13 -2.03
CA THR A 56 7.66 -10.90 -2.72
C THR A 56 7.22 -9.80 -1.76
N ASP A 57 7.42 -10.03 -0.47
CA ASP A 57 7.11 -9.01 0.54
C ASP A 57 8.28 -8.04 0.66
N THR A 58 7.97 -6.78 0.96
CA THR A 58 8.97 -5.73 1.09
C THR A 58 9.02 -5.24 2.52
N PHE A 59 10.13 -5.51 3.21
CA PHE A 59 10.36 -4.99 4.54
C PHE A 59 10.71 -3.50 4.45
N LEU A 60 9.95 -2.67 5.14
CA LEU A 60 10.14 -1.22 5.07
C LEU A 60 11.24 -0.78 6.02
N LYS A 61 12.27 -0.12 5.48
CA LYS A 61 13.34 0.44 6.30
C LYS A 61 12.88 1.71 7.00
N ASP A 62 12.12 2.52 6.29
CA ASP A 62 11.70 3.84 6.75
C ASP A 62 10.24 3.86 7.18
N TRP A 63 9.84 2.80 7.89
CA TRP A 63 8.44 2.66 8.30
C TRP A 63 7.99 3.81 9.21
N LYS A 64 8.88 4.30 10.05
CA LYS A 64 8.52 5.35 11.00
C LYS A 64 8.21 6.67 10.29
N SER A 65 9.05 7.06 9.33
CA SER A 65 8.82 8.29 8.57
C SER A 65 7.61 8.16 7.62
N ALA A 66 7.19 6.94 7.33
CA ALA A 66 6.00 6.70 6.53
C ALA A 66 4.70 6.81 7.35
N GLY A 67 4.80 7.08 8.64
CA GLY A 67 3.64 7.24 9.50
C GLY A 67 3.14 5.96 10.15
N LEU A 68 3.92 4.88 10.06
CA LEU A 68 3.55 3.61 10.66
C LEU A 68 4.03 3.55 12.12
N LEU A 69 3.36 2.74 12.93
CA LEU A 69 3.62 2.66 14.36
C LEU A 69 4.57 1.53 14.74
N LYS A 70 4.79 0.58 13.83
CA LYS A 70 5.59 -0.61 14.09
C LYS A 70 6.39 -0.96 12.84
N PRO A 71 7.50 -1.71 13.00
CA PRO A 71 8.15 -2.31 11.83
C PRO A 71 7.11 -3.08 11.01
N SER A 72 7.12 -2.87 9.71
CA SER A 72 6.07 -3.36 8.83
C SER A 72 6.66 -3.79 7.50
N LEU A 73 5.87 -4.60 6.78
CA LEU A 73 6.21 -4.95 5.41
C LEU A 73 5.00 -4.77 4.50
N VAL A 74 5.29 -4.57 3.21
CA VAL A 74 4.27 -4.46 2.18
C VAL A 74 4.13 -5.83 1.53
N LYS A 75 2.90 -6.30 1.45
CA LYS A 75 2.57 -7.56 0.78
C LYS A 75 2.07 -7.27 -0.63
N ALA A 76 2.30 -8.22 -1.54
CA ALA A 76 1.74 -8.12 -2.89
C ALA A 76 0.25 -8.48 -2.91
N SER A 77 -0.47 -8.11 -1.87
CA SER A 77 -1.92 -8.28 -1.76
C SER A 77 -2.56 -6.99 -2.25
N LEU A 78 -3.02 -7.01 -3.49
CA LEU A 78 -3.51 -5.80 -4.16
C LEU A 78 -5.03 -5.74 -4.13
N ALA A 79 -5.54 -4.52 -4.07
CA ALA A 79 -6.97 -4.28 -4.19
C ALA A 79 -7.20 -2.94 -4.88
N THR A 80 -8.28 -2.85 -5.63
CA THR A 80 -8.70 -1.62 -6.28
C THR A 80 -9.88 -1.06 -5.49
N LEU A 81 -9.74 0.17 -5.02
CA LEU A 81 -10.69 0.77 -4.08
C LEU A 81 -11.10 2.16 -4.53
N GLU A 82 -12.32 2.55 -4.17
CA GLU A 82 -12.73 3.94 -4.29
C GLU A 82 -11.96 4.79 -3.27
N PRO A 83 -11.42 5.93 -3.67
CA PRO A 83 -10.68 6.79 -2.71
C PRO A 83 -11.51 7.22 -1.51
N SER A 84 -12.83 7.29 -1.66
CA SER A 84 -13.71 7.73 -0.59
C SER A 84 -13.70 6.80 0.63
N ILE A 85 -13.25 5.55 0.48
CA ILE A 85 -13.19 4.64 1.64
C ILE A 85 -11.95 4.84 2.49
N VAL A 86 -10.97 5.60 2.02
CA VAL A 86 -9.77 5.89 2.81
C VAL A 86 -10.18 6.70 4.03
N ARG A 87 -9.82 6.19 5.21
CA ARG A 87 -10.13 6.82 6.49
C ARG A 87 -9.14 7.91 6.85
N HIS A 88 -7.88 7.73 6.47
CA HIS A 88 -6.85 8.66 6.90
C HIS A 88 -5.57 8.43 6.07
N LYS A 89 -4.86 9.51 5.77
CA LYS A 89 -3.54 9.43 5.16
C LYS A 89 -2.50 9.52 6.27
N LEU A 90 -1.66 8.48 6.39
CA LEU A 90 -0.65 8.40 7.45
C LEU A 90 0.65 9.08 7.07
N GLY A 91 1.05 8.99 5.82
CA GLY A 91 2.32 9.51 5.37
C GLY A 91 2.63 9.01 3.98
N LYS A 92 3.91 8.77 3.71
CA LYS A 92 4.39 8.42 2.39
C LYS A 92 5.63 7.54 2.54
N LEU A 93 5.77 6.52 1.70
CA LEU A 93 6.99 5.72 1.68
C LEU A 93 8.16 6.56 1.19
N SER A 94 9.35 6.27 1.72
CA SER A 94 10.57 6.86 1.17
C SER A 94 10.77 6.35 -0.26
N SER A 95 11.54 7.10 -1.05
CA SER A 95 11.81 6.67 -2.43
C SER A 95 12.52 5.32 -2.47
N SER A 96 13.38 5.05 -1.50
CA SER A 96 14.08 3.77 -1.36
C SER A 96 13.09 2.63 -1.12
N ASP A 97 12.17 2.80 -0.18
CA ASP A 97 11.18 1.77 0.11
C ASP A 97 10.21 1.58 -1.04
N LEU A 98 9.78 2.66 -1.69
CA LEU A 98 8.89 2.55 -2.83
C LEU A 98 9.54 1.81 -3.99
N SER A 99 10.83 2.07 -4.23
CA SER A 99 11.58 1.34 -5.26
C SER A 99 11.65 -0.14 -4.94
N ALA A 100 11.84 -0.49 -3.67
CA ALA A 100 11.88 -1.90 -3.26
C ALA A 100 10.51 -2.56 -3.45
N VAL A 101 9.42 -1.85 -3.15
CA VAL A 101 8.07 -2.35 -3.42
C VAL A 101 7.89 -2.63 -4.90
N ASP A 102 8.36 -1.71 -5.76
CA ASP A 102 8.25 -1.88 -7.21
C ASP A 102 8.95 -3.15 -7.68
N GLN A 103 10.18 -3.40 -7.19
CA GLN A 103 10.92 -4.59 -7.58
C GLN A 103 10.16 -5.85 -7.19
N ASN A 104 9.58 -5.86 -6.01
CA ASN A 104 8.83 -7.03 -5.54
C ASN A 104 7.50 -7.19 -6.26
N LEU A 105 6.85 -6.11 -6.67
CA LEU A 105 5.64 -6.19 -7.49
C LEU A 105 5.95 -6.75 -8.88
N ILE A 106 7.09 -6.36 -9.45
CA ILE A 106 7.54 -6.93 -10.73
C ILE A 106 7.67 -8.45 -10.60
N LEU A 107 8.27 -8.92 -9.51
CA LEU A 107 8.42 -10.34 -9.25
C LEU A 107 7.08 -11.03 -9.02
N ALA A 108 6.24 -10.44 -8.20
CA ALA A 108 4.96 -11.04 -7.83
C ALA A 108 4.01 -11.14 -9.02
N LEU A 109 4.06 -10.17 -9.91
CA LEU A 109 3.16 -10.10 -11.08
C LEU A 109 3.83 -10.62 -12.35
N ASP A 110 5.09 -11.03 -12.26
CA ASP A 110 5.86 -11.50 -13.41
C ASP A 110 5.91 -10.48 -14.54
N LEU A 111 6.11 -9.23 -14.17
CA LEU A 111 6.20 -8.16 -15.15
C LEU A 111 7.60 -8.09 -15.73
N LYS A 112 7.67 -7.75 -16.99
CA LYS A 112 8.96 -7.54 -17.65
C LYS A 112 9.37 -6.09 -17.59
N ARG A 113 10.67 -5.88 -17.50
CA ARG A 113 11.24 -4.55 -17.47
C ARG A 113 11.75 -4.16 -18.83
#